data_df40c43857b8e860ece1ecb303ce9685
#
_entry.id   df40c43857b8e860ece1ecb303ce9685
#
_cell.length_a   1.000
_cell.length_b   1.000
_cell.length_c   1.000
_cell.angle_alpha   90.00
_cell.angle_beta   90.00
_cell.angle_gamma   90.00
#
_symmetry.space_group_name_H-M   'P 1'
#
loop_
_entity.id
_entity.type
_entity.pdbx_description
1 polymer ?
#
loop_
_entity_poly.entity_id
_entity_poly.type
_entity_poly.pdbx_seq_one_letter_code
_entity_poly.pdbx_strand_id
1 'polypeptide(L)'
;MHRFRFEVILATVFLAAFLFANHYLNPGNKLTQAEVDNYISRLEQAPVPKAELAQMIVHMRAWAEADDGKPVYMLNLMRYYPQLLTLPEVAGFQGSPVEATAYDEEHVAPILFGAGGYPVFLGAMQGTLQGTASSSNLMAFDPAVDNGNSVLIIRYPSRSAFFELLTDPQYLKYLPYKVASLLVALSPMTGDLILPRLDWALGAGLLILFLAIAWIRALRRAA
;
A
#
# COMPACT_ATOMS: atom_id res chain seq x y z
N MET A 1 -6.90 -11.78 -46.64
CA MET A 1 -7.56 -11.30 -45.42
C MET A 1 -7.55 -12.31 -44.24
N HIS A 2 -7.28 -13.60 -44.40
CA HIS A 2 -7.20 -14.60 -43.33
C HIS A 2 -5.91 -14.56 -42.48
N ARG A 3 -4.83 -13.96 -43.01
CA ARG A 3 -3.46 -14.07 -42.48
C ARG A 3 -3.22 -13.30 -41.15
N PHE A 4 -4.08 -12.33 -40.79
CA PHE A 4 -3.94 -11.50 -39.58
C PHE A 4 -5.07 -11.70 -38.56
N ARG A 5 -5.93 -12.72 -38.71
CA ARG A 5 -7.06 -12.90 -37.78
C ARG A 5 -6.59 -13.26 -36.38
N PHE A 6 -5.55 -14.06 -36.27
CA PHE A 6 -4.99 -14.48 -34.99
C PHE A 6 -4.39 -13.29 -34.23
N GLU A 7 -3.58 -12.49 -34.93
CA GLU A 7 -2.95 -11.28 -34.33
C GLU A 7 -3.98 -10.25 -33.88
N VAL A 8 -5.05 -10.06 -34.66
CA VAL A 8 -6.16 -9.16 -34.30
C VAL A 8 -6.89 -9.69 -33.05
N ILE A 9 -7.19 -10.98 -33.00
CA ILE A 9 -7.83 -11.60 -31.84
C ILE A 9 -6.94 -11.44 -30.60
N LEU A 10 -5.65 -11.75 -30.72
CA LEU A 10 -4.69 -11.65 -29.63
C LEU A 10 -4.56 -10.20 -29.10
N ALA A 11 -4.46 -9.23 -30.02
CA ALA A 11 -4.40 -7.81 -29.66
C ALA A 11 -5.69 -7.35 -28.96
N THR A 12 -6.85 -7.84 -29.41
CA THR A 12 -8.15 -7.53 -28.77
C THR A 12 -8.21 -8.12 -27.35
N VAL A 13 -7.74 -9.35 -27.16
CA VAL A 13 -7.69 -9.98 -25.82
C VAL A 13 -6.77 -9.20 -24.88
N PHE A 14 -5.57 -8.82 -25.34
CA PHE A 14 -4.65 -8.02 -24.50
C PHE A 14 -5.20 -6.63 -24.18
N LEU A 15 -5.83 -5.97 -25.14
CA LEU A 15 -6.48 -4.68 -24.91
C LEU A 15 -7.62 -4.81 -23.89
N ALA A 16 -8.47 -5.83 -24.02
CA ALA A 16 -9.55 -6.08 -23.09
C ALA A 16 -9.02 -6.37 -21.68
N ALA A 17 -7.98 -7.19 -21.55
CA ALA A 17 -7.32 -7.48 -20.27
C ALA A 17 -6.70 -6.21 -19.65
N PHE A 18 -6.04 -5.37 -20.46
CA PHE A 18 -5.51 -4.09 -19.99
C PHE A 18 -6.60 -3.14 -19.51
N LEU A 19 -7.68 -2.98 -20.28
CA LEU A 19 -8.80 -2.12 -19.90
C LEU A 19 -9.50 -2.61 -18.62
N PHE A 20 -9.65 -3.92 -18.48
CA PHE A 20 -10.18 -4.54 -17.27
C PHE A 20 -9.28 -4.26 -16.06
N ALA A 21 -7.97 -4.53 -16.19
CA ALA A 21 -7.01 -4.27 -15.12
C ALA A 21 -6.96 -2.77 -14.75
N ASN A 22 -6.98 -1.88 -15.74
CA ASN A 22 -6.99 -0.43 -15.52
C ASN A 22 -8.26 0.01 -14.79
N HIS A 23 -9.43 -0.51 -15.17
CA HIS A 23 -10.69 -0.20 -14.48
C HIS A 23 -10.67 -0.72 -13.02
N TYR A 24 -10.17 -1.93 -12.79
CA TYR A 24 -10.06 -2.51 -11.45
C TYR A 24 -9.10 -1.71 -10.55
N LEU A 25 -7.98 -1.27 -11.11
CA LEU A 25 -6.97 -0.51 -10.36
C LEU A 25 -7.30 0.98 -10.19
N ASN A 26 -8.25 1.50 -10.97
CA ASN A 26 -8.65 2.93 -10.94
C ASN A 26 -10.18 3.05 -11.10
N PRO A 27 -10.95 2.59 -10.12
CA PRO A 27 -12.42 2.55 -10.24
C PRO A 27 -13.08 3.93 -10.38
N GLY A 28 -12.44 4.99 -9.85
CA GLY A 28 -12.93 6.36 -9.98
C GLY A 28 -14.17 6.70 -9.14
N ASN A 29 -14.61 5.80 -8.28
CA ASN A 29 -15.79 5.98 -7.45
C ASN A 29 -15.47 6.79 -6.20
N LYS A 30 -16.30 7.79 -5.91
CA LYS A 30 -16.23 8.55 -4.66
C LYS A 30 -17.05 7.87 -3.57
N LEU A 31 -16.62 8.03 -2.34
CA LEU A 31 -17.36 7.63 -1.17
C LEU A 31 -18.66 8.45 -1.04
N THR A 32 -19.75 7.76 -0.79
CA THR A 32 -21.01 8.37 -0.39
C THR A 32 -21.04 8.61 1.11
N GLN A 33 -21.87 9.54 1.59
CA GLN A 33 -22.02 9.79 3.03
C GLN A 33 -22.45 8.55 3.80
N ALA A 34 -23.34 7.74 3.22
CA ALA A 34 -23.80 6.49 3.84
C ALA A 34 -22.67 5.46 4.00
N GLU A 35 -21.74 5.36 3.02
CA GLU A 35 -20.56 4.50 3.13
C GLU A 35 -19.62 5.01 4.19
N VAL A 36 -19.36 6.34 4.25
CA VAL A 36 -18.53 6.95 5.30
C VAL A 36 -19.10 6.62 6.68
N ASP A 37 -20.40 6.82 6.90
CA ASP A 37 -21.03 6.54 8.18
C ASP A 37 -20.97 5.07 8.57
N ASN A 38 -21.11 4.16 7.59
CA ASN A 38 -20.98 2.73 7.81
C ASN A 38 -19.52 2.36 8.21
N TYR A 39 -18.51 2.86 7.51
CA TYR A 39 -17.12 2.61 7.85
C TYR A 39 -16.74 3.15 9.23
N ILE A 40 -17.18 4.37 9.54
CA ILE A 40 -16.93 4.98 10.86
C ILE A 40 -17.57 4.14 11.97
N SER A 41 -18.82 3.70 11.80
CA SER A 41 -19.49 2.87 12.82
C SER A 41 -18.78 1.52 13.04
N ARG A 42 -18.15 0.96 12.01
CA ARG A 42 -17.32 -0.26 12.13
C ARG A 42 -16.00 0.03 12.85
N LEU A 43 -15.37 1.18 12.56
CA LEU A 43 -14.13 1.60 13.22
C LEU A 43 -14.32 1.87 14.71
N GLU A 44 -15.48 2.36 15.15
CA GLU A 44 -15.80 2.57 16.56
C GLU A 44 -15.73 1.29 17.40
N GLN A 45 -15.80 0.13 16.75
CA GLN A 45 -15.68 -1.19 17.35
C GLN A 45 -14.24 -1.75 17.31
N ALA A 46 -13.28 -1.00 16.73
CA ALA A 46 -11.90 -1.45 16.63
C ALA A 46 -11.23 -1.62 18.02
N PRO A 47 -10.37 -2.62 18.19
CA PRO A 47 -9.65 -2.88 19.45
C PRO A 47 -8.46 -1.91 19.63
N VAL A 48 -8.77 -0.61 19.69
CA VAL A 48 -7.79 0.48 19.83
C VAL A 48 -8.21 1.35 21.03
N PRO A 49 -7.27 1.97 21.77
CA PRO A 49 -7.60 2.86 22.87
C PRO A 49 -8.58 3.96 22.45
N LYS A 50 -9.66 4.14 23.20
CA LYS A 50 -10.79 5.00 22.80
C LYS A 50 -10.43 6.46 22.52
N ALA A 51 -9.45 7.00 23.22
CA ALA A 51 -9.03 8.39 23.04
C ALA A 51 -8.33 8.60 21.68
N GLU A 52 -7.44 7.68 21.30
CA GLU A 52 -6.74 7.68 20.01
C GLU A 52 -7.71 7.40 18.87
N LEU A 53 -8.62 6.45 19.06
CA LEU A 53 -9.67 6.11 18.12
C LEU A 53 -10.58 7.29 17.80
N ALA A 54 -11.01 8.05 18.81
CA ALA A 54 -11.88 9.21 18.62
C ALA A 54 -11.20 10.30 17.76
N GLN A 55 -9.92 10.59 18.02
CA GLN A 55 -9.16 11.54 17.21
C GLN A 55 -8.96 11.04 15.77
N MET A 56 -8.61 9.77 15.61
CA MET A 56 -8.46 9.13 14.29
C MET A 56 -9.77 9.22 13.50
N ILE A 57 -10.92 8.93 14.11
CA ILE A 57 -12.24 8.98 13.46
C ILE A 57 -12.54 10.38 12.92
N VAL A 58 -12.26 11.44 13.68
CA VAL A 58 -12.47 12.82 13.22
C VAL A 58 -11.67 13.10 11.95
N HIS A 59 -10.38 12.73 11.94
CA HIS A 59 -9.52 12.95 10.79
C HIS A 59 -9.93 12.07 9.59
N MET A 60 -10.29 10.82 9.84
CA MET A 60 -10.71 9.89 8.78
C MET A 60 -12.04 10.31 8.14
N ARG A 61 -13.00 10.81 8.95
CA ARG A 61 -14.27 11.34 8.42
C ARG A 61 -14.01 12.52 7.50
N ALA A 62 -13.26 13.53 7.96
CA ALA A 62 -12.93 14.70 7.16
C ALA A 62 -12.19 14.33 5.86
N TRP A 63 -11.28 13.37 5.94
CA TRP A 63 -10.57 12.87 4.76
C TRP A 63 -11.49 12.12 3.80
N ALA A 64 -12.42 11.30 4.29
CA ALA A 64 -13.40 10.57 3.49
C ALA A 64 -14.38 11.52 2.78
N GLU A 65 -14.86 12.55 3.48
CA GLU A 65 -15.76 13.58 2.91
C GLU A 65 -15.10 14.38 1.78
N ALA A 66 -13.77 14.53 1.82
CA ALA A 66 -12.99 15.19 0.77
C ALA A 66 -12.60 14.25 -0.39
N ASP A 67 -13.25 13.08 -0.54
CA ASP A 67 -12.88 12.09 -1.55
C ASP A 67 -13.06 12.62 -2.97
N ASP A 68 -12.03 12.48 -3.79
CA ASP A 68 -12.01 12.85 -5.20
C ASP A 68 -12.15 11.64 -6.14
N GLY A 69 -12.26 10.43 -5.61
CA GLY A 69 -12.38 9.17 -6.35
C GLY A 69 -11.06 8.66 -6.94
N LYS A 70 -9.94 9.29 -6.63
CA LYS A 70 -8.65 8.90 -7.16
C LYS A 70 -7.96 7.85 -6.26
N PRO A 71 -6.97 7.12 -6.83
CA PRO A 71 -6.08 6.29 -6.02
C PRO A 71 -5.38 7.10 -4.94
N VAL A 72 -5.14 6.46 -3.80
CA VAL A 72 -4.41 7.05 -2.69
C VAL A 72 -3.15 6.26 -2.37
N TYR A 73 -2.09 6.96 -2.01
CA TYR A 73 -0.83 6.39 -1.55
C TYR A 73 -0.70 6.64 -0.06
N MET A 74 -0.72 5.58 0.73
CA MET A 74 -0.64 5.66 2.18
C MET A 74 0.82 5.50 2.60
N LEU A 75 1.43 6.59 3.05
CA LEU A 75 2.75 6.59 3.65
C LEU A 75 2.63 6.10 5.09
N ASN A 76 3.36 5.05 5.43
CA ASN A 76 3.59 4.57 6.79
C ASN A 76 5.04 4.84 7.16
N LEU A 77 5.29 5.78 8.04
CA LEU A 77 6.56 5.94 8.73
C LEU A 77 6.51 5.16 10.03
N MET A 78 7.32 4.15 10.16
CA MET A 78 7.25 3.17 11.25
C MET A 78 8.47 3.27 12.16
N ARG A 79 8.22 3.24 13.47
CA ARG A 79 9.24 3.19 14.52
C ARG A 79 8.87 2.10 15.51
N TYR A 80 9.69 1.06 15.59
CA TYR A 80 9.46 -0.02 16.54
C TYR A 80 9.65 0.44 17.98
N TYR A 81 8.80 -0.06 18.86
CA TYR A 81 9.03 0.07 20.30
C TYR A 81 10.22 -0.79 20.72
N PRO A 82 10.94 -0.43 21.80
CA PRO A 82 12.01 -1.26 22.33
C PRO A 82 11.51 -2.65 22.79
N GLN A 83 10.25 -2.73 23.23
CA GLN A 83 9.55 -3.92 23.68
C GLN A 83 8.08 -3.82 23.26
N LEU A 84 7.41 -4.95 23.12
CA LEU A 84 5.97 -4.97 22.84
C LEU A 84 5.19 -4.27 23.96
N LEU A 85 4.21 -3.46 23.55
CA LEU A 85 3.23 -2.93 24.50
C LEU A 85 2.36 -4.07 25.03
N THR A 86 2.01 -3.99 26.29
CA THR A 86 1.13 -4.97 26.92
C THR A 86 -0.32 -4.71 26.52
N LEU A 87 -0.79 -5.47 25.52
CA LEU A 87 -2.20 -5.48 25.11
C LEU A 87 -2.78 -6.88 25.38
N PRO A 88 -4.05 -6.99 25.81
CA PRO A 88 -4.67 -8.30 26.07
C PRO A 88 -4.62 -9.25 24.87
N GLU A 89 -4.80 -8.71 23.67
CA GLU A 89 -4.88 -9.46 22.41
C GLU A 89 -3.53 -10.07 22.00
N VAL A 90 -2.41 -9.54 22.51
CA VAL A 90 -1.06 -10.03 22.21
C VAL A 90 -0.34 -10.63 23.41
N ALA A 91 -1.01 -10.76 24.54
CA ALA A 91 -0.42 -11.24 25.81
C ALA A 91 0.25 -12.62 25.72
N GLY A 92 -0.17 -13.47 24.80
CA GLY A 92 0.42 -14.79 24.56
C GLY A 92 1.56 -14.83 23.53
N PHE A 93 1.86 -13.71 22.88
CA PHE A 93 2.88 -13.65 21.85
C PHE A 93 4.29 -13.58 22.47
N GLN A 94 5.16 -14.51 22.06
CA GLN A 94 6.53 -14.62 22.55
C GLN A 94 7.52 -14.19 21.46
N GLY A 95 7.56 -12.90 21.16
CA GLY A 95 8.45 -12.39 20.11
C GLY A 95 8.80 -10.91 20.32
N SER A 96 9.71 -10.44 19.50
CA SER A 96 10.12 -9.03 19.44
C SER A 96 9.04 -8.19 18.73
N PRO A 97 9.10 -6.85 18.82
CA PRO A 97 8.24 -5.98 18.04
C PRO A 97 8.34 -6.21 16.53
N VAL A 98 9.52 -6.50 16.01
CA VAL A 98 9.73 -6.80 14.58
C VAL A 98 8.99 -8.08 14.19
N GLU A 99 9.07 -9.13 15.01
CA GLU A 99 8.36 -10.39 14.76
C GLU A 99 6.84 -10.25 14.87
N ALA A 100 6.35 -9.41 15.78
CA ALA A 100 4.93 -9.12 15.89
C ALA A 100 4.41 -8.35 14.66
N THR A 101 5.19 -7.39 14.14
CA THR A 101 4.86 -6.70 12.88
C THR A 101 4.86 -7.68 11.71
N ALA A 102 5.85 -8.56 11.60
CA ALA A 102 5.90 -9.55 10.53
C ALA A 102 4.71 -10.51 10.59
N TYR A 103 4.28 -10.88 11.80
CA TYR A 103 3.08 -11.70 12.01
C TYR A 103 1.80 -10.97 11.54
N ASP A 104 1.65 -9.68 11.86
CA ASP A 104 0.55 -8.85 11.33
C ASP A 104 0.60 -8.79 9.80
N GLU A 105 1.74 -8.45 9.23
CA GLU A 105 1.90 -8.29 7.79
C GLU A 105 1.59 -9.57 7.00
N GLU A 106 2.01 -10.73 7.49
CA GLU A 106 1.72 -12.04 6.88
C GLU A 106 0.21 -12.29 6.76
N HIS A 107 -0.54 -11.95 7.81
CA HIS A 107 -1.99 -12.19 7.85
C HIS A 107 -2.80 -11.09 7.17
N VAL A 108 -2.29 -9.87 7.16
CA VAL A 108 -2.96 -8.71 6.55
C VAL A 108 -2.70 -8.61 5.05
N ALA A 109 -1.58 -9.12 4.54
CA ALA A 109 -1.25 -9.02 3.11
C ALA A 109 -2.34 -9.59 2.18
N PRO A 110 -2.93 -10.77 2.41
CA PRO A 110 -4.02 -11.27 1.56
C PRO A 110 -5.25 -10.36 1.54
N ILE A 111 -5.58 -9.72 2.69
CA ILE A 111 -6.71 -8.81 2.82
C ILE A 111 -6.42 -7.52 2.04
N LEU A 112 -5.21 -6.99 2.18
CA LEU A 112 -4.73 -5.84 1.43
C LEU A 112 -4.85 -6.06 -0.09
N PHE A 113 -4.31 -7.17 -0.58
CA PHE A 113 -4.41 -7.51 -2.00
C PHE A 113 -5.84 -7.75 -2.45
N GLY A 114 -6.69 -8.35 -1.61
CA GLY A 114 -8.12 -8.53 -1.86
C GLY A 114 -8.87 -7.20 -2.02
N ALA A 115 -8.49 -6.17 -1.28
CA ALA A 115 -8.99 -4.81 -1.41
C ALA A 115 -8.38 -4.03 -2.61
N GLY A 116 -7.53 -4.67 -3.40
CA GLY A 116 -6.83 -4.04 -4.54
C GLY A 116 -5.66 -3.15 -4.13
N GLY A 117 -5.28 -3.14 -2.84
CA GLY A 117 -4.11 -2.44 -2.35
C GLY A 117 -2.83 -3.23 -2.60
N TYR A 118 -1.72 -2.54 -2.79
CA TYR A 118 -0.41 -3.17 -2.91
C TYR A 118 0.72 -2.23 -2.53
N PRO A 119 1.83 -2.75 -1.97
CA PRO A 119 2.99 -1.94 -1.65
C PRO A 119 3.69 -1.47 -2.92
N VAL A 120 3.97 -0.17 -3.01
CA VAL A 120 4.78 0.43 -4.08
C VAL A 120 6.20 0.74 -3.64
N PHE A 121 6.41 0.84 -2.34
CA PHE A 121 7.73 1.00 -1.74
C PHE A 121 7.75 0.38 -0.34
N LEU A 122 8.80 -0.34 -0.04
CA LEU A 122 9.14 -0.80 1.30
C LEU A 122 10.65 -0.68 1.47
N GLY A 123 11.09 -0.01 2.52
CA GLY A 123 12.51 0.16 2.78
C GLY A 123 12.80 0.39 4.26
N ALA A 124 13.91 -0.18 4.73
CA ALA A 124 14.46 0.17 6.03
C ALA A 124 15.15 1.53 5.96
N MET A 125 15.01 2.32 7.01
CA MET A 125 15.77 3.55 7.16
C MET A 125 17.21 3.23 7.53
N GLN A 126 18.14 3.87 6.85
CA GLN A 126 19.58 3.72 7.13
C GLN A 126 19.95 4.74 8.22
N GLY A 127 19.91 4.28 9.47
CA GLY A 127 20.33 5.11 10.59
C GLY A 127 21.83 5.38 10.61
N THR A 128 22.21 6.55 11.09
CA THR A 128 23.60 6.87 11.41
C THR A 128 23.84 6.61 12.90
N LEU A 129 24.89 5.86 13.22
CA LEU A 129 25.34 5.64 14.59
C LEU A 129 26.37 6.70 14.96
N GLN A 130 26.07 7.49 16.00
CA GLN A 130 27.04 8.37 16.62
C GLN A 130 27.14 8.02 18.11
N GLY A 131 28.19 7.29 18.45
CA GLY A 131 28.35 6.78 19.81
C GLY A 131 27.25 5.77 20.17
N THR A 132 26.45 6.09 21.19
CA THR A 132 25.29 5.26 21.62
C THR A 132 23.96 5.74 21.05
N ALA A 133 23.94 6.89 20.35
CA ALA A 133 22.75 7.43 19.71
C ALA A 133 22.63 6.95 18.26
N SER A 134 21.44 6.51 17.87
CA SER A 134 21.12 6.25 16.46
C SER A 134 20.12 7.30 15.98
N SER A 135 20.35 7.84 14.80
CA SER A 135 19.44 8.74 14.12
C SER A 135 19.17 8.20 12.72
N SER A 136 17.93 8.24 12.29
CA SER A 136 17.56 7.94 10.91
C SER A 136 17.62 9.17 10.00
N ASN A 137 17.95 10.33 10.57
CA ASN A 137 18.00 11.60 9.87
C ASN A 137 19.44 12.10 9.70
N LEU A 138 19.78 12.59 8.52
CA LEU A 138 21.09 13.18 8.24
C LEU A 138 21.21 14.64 8.70
N MET A 139 20.11 15.27 9.06
CA MET A 139 20.05 16.63 9.62
C MET A 139 19.64 16.57 11.08
N ALA A 140 20.04 17.56 11.88
CA ALA A 140 19.54 17.69 13.25
C ALA A 140 18.04 17.94 13.23
N PHE A 141 17.30 17.12 13.94
CA PHE A 141 15.84 17.09 13.87
C PHE A 141 15.21 16.96 15.25
N ASP A 142 13.88 17.15 15.31
CA ASP A 142 13.09 16.87 16.49
C ASP A 142 13.10 15.36 16.78
N PRO A 143 13.48 14.93 17.99
CA PRO A 143 13.49 13.51 18.36
C PRO A 143 12.14 12.80 18.22
N ALA A 144 11.03 13.54 18.15
CA ALA A 144 9.70 12.98 17.92
C ALA A 144 9.53 12.41 16.48
N VAL A 145 10.25 12.98 15.51
CA VAL A 145 10.20 12.58 14.08
C VAL A 145 11.42 11.80 13.63
N ASP A 146 12.51 11.87 14.39
CA ASP A 146 13.72 11.09 14.13
C ASP A 146 13.61 9.64 14.64
N ASN A 147 14.58 8.79 14.33
CA ASN A 147 14.62 7.38 14.74
C ASN A 147 13.54 6.48 14.11
N GLY A 148 13.03 6.82 12.92
CA GLY A 148 12.25 5.88 12.12
C GLY A 148 13.06 4.62 11.78
N ASN A 149 12.38 3.47 11.71
CA ASN A 149 13.00 2.20 11.35
C ASN A 149 12.73 1.81 9.90
N SER A 150 11.53 2.11 9.40
CA SER A 150 11.14 1.74 8.04
C SER A 150 10.06 2.65 7.46
N VAL A 151 9.99 2.61 6.14
CA VAL A 151 8.96 3.29 5.33
C VAL A 151 8.24 2.25 4.50
N LEU A 152 6.92 2.28 4.55
CA LEU A 152 6.06 1.49 3.67
C LEU A 152 5.07 2.43 2.98
N ILE A 153 5.04 2.40 1.64
CA ILE A 153 4.04 3.14 0.86
C ILE A 153 3.14 2.12 0.17
N ILE A 154 1.85 2.18 0.50
CA ILE A 154 0.84 1.31 -0.08
C ILE A 154 -0.05 2.14 -0.99
N ARG A 155 -0.24 1.68 -2.23
CA ARG A 155 -1.24 2.22 -3.13
C ARG A 155 -2.56 1.50 -2.93
N TYR A 156 -3.63 2.27 -2.78
CA TYR A 156 -5.01 1.80 -2.83
C TYR A 156 -5.72 2.36 -4.06
N PRO A 157 -6.60 1.59 -4.73
CA PRO A 157 -7.32 2.05 -5.91
C PRO A 157 -8.32 3.18 -5.62
N SER A 158 -8.75 3.31 -4.36
CA SER A 158 -9.65 4.36 -3.88
C SER A 158 -9.55 4.50 -2.36
N ARG A 159 -10.13 5.55 -1.79
CA ARG A 159 -10.29 5.67 -0.33
C ARG A 159 -11.20 4.58 0.23
N SER A 160 -12.24 4.19 -0.51
CA SER A 160 -13.11 3.07 -0.08
C SER A 160 -12.34 1.77 0.12
N ALA A 161 -11.39 1.44 -0.76
CA ALA A 161 -10.54 0.26 -0.62
C ALA A 161 -9.68 0.29 0.65
N PHE A 162 -9.19 1.47 1.04
CA PHE A 162 -8.48 1.65 2.31
C PHE A 162 -9.42 1.45 3.51
N PHE A 163 -10.63 2.03 3.48
CA PHE A 163 -11.62 1.85 4.54
C PHE A 163 -12.10 0.40 4.65
N GLU A 164 -12.29 -0.29 3.51
CA GLU A 164 -12.62 -1.72 3.50
C GLU A 164 -11.55 -2.54 4.24
N LEU A 165 -10.28 -2.35 3.90
CA LEU A 165 -9.19 -3.00 4.63
C LEU A 165 -9.25 -2.68 6.13
N LEU A 166 -9.30 -1.39 6.48
CA LEU A 166 -9.19 -0.94 7.86
C LEU A 166 -10.36 -1.40 8.75
N THR A 167 -11.50 -1.67 8.15
CA THR A 167 -12.71 -2.14 8.85
C THR A 167 -13.00 -3.63 8.65
N ASP A 168 -12.12 -4.36 7.94
CA ASP A 168 -12.24 -5.79 7.78
C ASP A 168 -12.07 -6.50 9.13
N PRO A 169 -12.98 -7.42 9.52
CA PRO A 169 -12.88 -8.13 10.80
C PRO A 169 -11.59 -8.93 10.96
N GLN A 170 -11.03 -9.48 9.89
CA GLN A 170 -9.77 -10.19 9.95
C GLN A 170 -8.59 -9.22 10.13
N TYR A 171 -8.60 -8.07 9.45
CA TYR A 171 -7.64 -7.01 9.69
C TYR A 171 -7.66 -6.57 11.16
N LEU A 172 -8.84 -6.27 11.71
CA LEU A 172 -9.02 -5.83 13.10
C LEU A 172 -8.54 -6.89 14.12
N LYS A 173 -8.61 -8.16 13.77
CA LYS A 173 -8.08 -9.26 14.60
C LYS A 173 -6.55 -9.21 14.74
N TYR A 174 -5.84 -8.81 13.69
CA TYR A 174 -4.37 -8.77 13.69
C TYR A 174 -3.80 -7.39 14.02
N LEU A 175 -4.58 -6.32 13.84
CA LEU A 175 -4.19 -4.95 14.16
C LEU A 175 -3.51 -4.77 15.53
N PRO A 176 -3.91 -5.46 16.63
CA PRO A 176 -3.23 -5.35 17.91
C PRO A 176 -1.74 -5.67 17.88
N TYR A 177 -1.30 -6.59 17.01
CA TYR A 177 0.12 -6.93 16.87
C TYR A 177 0.91 -5.74 16.32
N LYS A 178 0.37 -5.04 15.32
CA LYS A 178 0.95 -3.81 14.79
C LYS A 178 0.97 -2.69 15.84
N VAL A 179 -0.14 -2.46 16.51
CA VAL A 179 -0.26 -1.42 17.54
C VAL A 179 0.68 -1.69 18.73
N ALA A 180 0.86 -2.95 19.13
CA ALA A 180 1.76 -3.31 20.21
C ALA A 180 3.24 -3.21 19.82
N SER A 181 3.56 -3.27 18.54
CA SER A 181 4.95 -3.40 18.05
C SER A 181 5.59 -2.10 17.63
N LEU A 182 4.81 -1.15 17.13
CA LEU A 182 5.36 0.07 16.54
C LEU A 182 4.44 1.28 16.64
N LEU A 183 5.06 2.45 16.63
CA LEU A 183 4.41 3.72 16.33
C LEU A 183 4.41 3.90 14.82
N VAL A 184 3.27 4.27 14.24
CA VAL A 184 3.15 4.59 12.82
C VAL A 184 2.62 6.00 12.63
N ALA A 185 3.34 6.80 11.82
CA ALA A 185 2.76 8.00 11.25
C ALA A 185 2.15 7.64 9.89
N LEU A 186 0.83 7.72 9.81
CA LEU A 186 0.03 7.33 8.66
C LEU A 186 -0.42 8.57 7.91
N SER A 187 0.07 8.77 6.68
CA SER A 187 -0.21 9.96 5.89
C SER A 187 -0.72 9.61 4.49
N PRO A 188 -1.96 10.00 4.15
CA PRO A 188 -2.46 9.84 2.79
C PRO A 188 -1.78 10.85 1.85
N MET A 189 -1.38 10.37 0.67
CA MET A 189 -0.71 11.17 -0.35
C MET A 189 -1.41 10.99 -1.70
N THR A 190 -1.29 12.01 -2.56
CA THR A 190 -1.57 11.89 -4.00
C THR A 190 -0.38 11.27 -4.72
N GLY A 191 -0.63 10.62 -5.87
CA GLY A 191 0.42 10.05 -6.70
C GLY A 191 0.65 10.92 -7.95
N ASP A 192 1.14 12.14 -7.77
CA ASP A 192 1.27 13.11 -8.86
C ASP A 192 2.33 12.70 -9.89
N LEU A 193 3.39 12.02 -9.44
CA LEU A 193 4.42 11.46 -10.31
C LEU A 193 4.96 10.16 -9.72
N ILE A 194 4.75 9.06 -10.45
CA ILE A 194 5.29 7.74 -10.10
C ILE A 194 6.10 7.24 -11.29
N LEU A 195 7.40 7.20 -11.12
CA LEU A 195 8.30 6.69 -12.14
C LEU A 195 8.64 5.22 -11.87
N PRO A 196 8.54 4.34 -12.89
CA PRO A 196 9.07 2.99 -12.77
C PRO A 196 10.60 3.08 -12.60
N ARG A 197 11.19 2.05 -12.02
CA ARG A 197 12.65 1.93 -11.99
C ARG A 197 13.21 1.99 -13.41
N LEU A 198 14.18 2.87 -13.64
CA LEU A 198 14.70 3.14 -14.99
C LEU A 198 15.33 1.91 -15.65
N ASP A 199 15.98 1.03 -14.88
CA ASP A 199 16.55 -0.23 -15.36
C ASP A 199 15.46 -1.16 -15.90
N TRP A 200 14.32 -1.31 -15.24
CA TRP A 200 13.18 -2.08 -15.70
C TRP A 200 12.50 -1.46 -16.92
N ALA A 201 12.31 -0.13 -16.90
CA ALA A 201 11.73 0.58 -18.05
C ALA A 201 12.59 0.44 -19.30
N LEU A 202 13.92 0.59 -19.16
CA LEU A 202 14.88 0.38 -20.24
C LEU A 202 14.86 -1.08 -20.73
N GLY A 203 14.89 -2.05 -19.82
CA GLY A 203 14.81 -3.49 -20.17
C GLY A 203 13.56 -3.83 -20.94
N ALA A 204 12.38 -3.34 -20.49
CA ALA A 204 11.13 -3.52 -21.20
C ALA A 204 11.15 -2.87 -22.60
N GLY A 205 11.68 -1.66 -22.72
CA GLY A 205 11.82 -0.95 -24.00
C GLY A 205 12.73 -1.72 -24.99
N LEU A 206 13.87 -2.22 -24.52
CA LEU A 206 14.78 -3.04 -25.33
C LEU A 206 14.15 -4.37 -25.75
N LEU A 207 13.39 -5.02 -24.89
CA LEU A 207 12.65 -6.24 -25.22
C LEU A 207 11.58 -5.96 -26.29
N ILE A 208 10.81 -4.91 -26.18
CA ILE A 208 9.81 -4.51 -27.17
C ILE A 208 10.49 -4.24 -28.53
N LEU A 209 11.60 -3.51 -28.51
CA LEU A 209 12.37 -3.23 -29.72
C LEU A 209 12.91 -4.52 -30.37
N PHE A 210 13.46 -5.43 -29.57
CA PHE A 210 13.93 -6.73 -30.05
C PHE A 210 12.80 -7.53 -30.71
N LEU A 211 11.63 -7.63 -30.07
CA LEU A 211 10.48 -8.35 -30.60
C LEU A 211 9.96 -7.70 -31.90
N ALA A 212 9.92 -6.38 -31.97
CA ALA A 212 9.53 -5.66 -33.19
C ALA A 212 10.47 -5.96 -34.37
N ILE A 213 11.79 -5.91 -34.14
CA ILE A 213 12.80 -6.22 -35.13
C ILE A 213 12.68 -7.70 -35.58
N ALA A 214 12.55 -8.62 -34.63
CA ALA A 214 12.39 -10.05 -34.92
C ALA A 214 11.15 -10.32 -35.77
N TRP A 215 10.04 -9.65 -35.45
CA TRP A 215 8.79 -9.77 -36.21
C TRP A 215 8.94 -9.24 -37.64
N ILE A 216 9.50 -8.04 -37.82
CA ILE A 216 9.76 -7.46 -39.15
C ILE A 216 10.63 -8.40 -39.98
N ARG A 217 11.69 -9.01 -39.39
CA ARG A 217 12.53 -9.96 -40.06
C ARG A 217 11.80 -11.25 -40.45
N ALA A 218 10.90 -11.74 -39.57
CA ALA A 218 10.09 -12.93 -39.86
C ALA A 218 9.11 -12.66 -41.03
N LEU A 219 8.48 -11.49 -41.05
CA LEU A 219 7.60 -11.09 -42.18
C LEU A 219 8.34 -11.02 -43.52
N ARG A 220 9.56 -10.43 -43.51
CA ARG A 220 10.39 -10.32 -44.72
C ARG A 220 10.89 -11.70 -45.26
N ARG A 221 11.01 -12.69 -44.38
CA ARG A 221 11.39 -14.06 -44.77
C ARG A 221 10.22 -14.89 -45.30
N ALA A 222 8.99 -14.48 -44.93
CA ALA A 222 7.75 -15.16 -45.32
C ALA A 222 7.10 -14.56 -46.59
N ALA A 223 7.59 -13.42 -47.05
CA ALA A 223 7.25 -12.76 -48.32
C ALA A 223 8.21 -13.17 -49.42
#